data_fb28dfadf2195f5aae2b6baf7bdb71d7
#
_entry.id   fb28dfadf2195f5aae2b6baf7bdb71d7
#
_cell.length_a   1.000
_cell.length_b   1.000
_cell.length_c   1.000
_cell.angle_alpha   90.00
_cell.angle_beta   90.00
_cell.angle_gamma   90.00
#
_symmetry.space_group_name_H-M   'P 1'
#
loop_
_entity.id
_entity.type
_entity.pdbx_description
1 polymer ?
#
loop_
_entity_poly.entity_id
_entity_poly.type
_entity_poly.pdbx_seq_one_letter_code
_entity_poly.pdbx_strand_id
1 'polypeptide(L)'
;MFHTKVCGYVAVKEQRVVAWDRVNLRTGLLEEARLDVATRDAATGRKIFIDANVTCAHSGYAPRQQARAGKDGAAAADAVRGKRLRYPPSGGELVPLVFEAGGRPAEETVAFVRSWGLDLDDAERSEVIRFAWHQYSNVF
;
A
#
# COMPACT_ATOMS: atom_id res chain seq x y z
N MET A 1 7.86 10.54 -4.72
CA MET A 1 8.48 11.38 -5.77
C MET A 1 8.52 10.70 -7.13
N PHE A 2 8.83 9.42 -7.22
CA PHE A 2 8.74 8.67 -8.47
C PHE A 2 7.36 8.80 -9.12
N HIS A 3 6.29 8.55 -8.37
CA HIS A 3 4.92 8.64 -8.86
C HIS A 3 4.56 10.03 -9.40
N THR A 4 4.94 11.07 -8.69
CA THR A 4 4.69 12.45 -9.12
C THR A 4 5.41 12.78 -10.41
N LYS A 5 6.68 12.36 -10.51
CA LYS A 5 7.53 12.70 -11.66
C LYS A 5 7.17 11.93 -12.94
N VAL A 6 6.77 10.66 -12.80
CA VAL A 6 6.52 9.77 -13.96
C VAL A 6 5.04 9.72 -14.32
N CYS A 7 4.15 9.73 -13.32
CA CYS A 7 2.70 9.59 -13.53
C CYS A 7 1.94 10.92 -13.42
N GLY A 8 2.63 12.05 -13.19
CA GLY A 8 2.02 13.39 -13.13
C GLY A 8 1.17 13.67 -11.89
N TYR A 9 1.20 12.79 -10.87
CA TYR A 9 0.45 12.99 -9.64
C TYR A 9 1.18 13.94 -8.68
N VAL A 10 0.42 14.79 -8.01
CA VAL A 10 0.92 15.56 -6.85
C VAL A 10 0.75 14.69 -5.60
N ALA A 11 1.85 14.41 -4.91
CA ALA A 11 1.87 13.57 -3.73
C ALA A 11 2.35 14.31 -2.50
N VAL A 12 1.67 14.09 -1.37
CA VAL A 12 2.02 14.60 -0.04
C VAL A 12 2.40 13.42 0.85
N LYS A 13 3.51 13.55 1.57
CA LYS A 13 3.99 12.52 2.53
C LYS A 13 3.32 12.69 3.89
N GLU A 14 3.17 11.57 4.59
CA GLU A 14 2.73 11.51 5.99
C GLU A 14 1.43 12.28 6.27
N GLN A 15 0.47 12.16 5.37
CA GLN A 15 -0.81 12.84 5.50
C GLN A 15 -1.66 12.23 6.62
N ARG A 16 -2.03 13.04 7.61
CA ARG A 16 -3.05 12.65 8.59
C ARG A 16 -4.44 12.63 7.95
N VAL A 17 -5.20 11.58 8.22
CA VAL A 17 -6.59 11.42 7.78
C VAL A 17 -7.47 11.31 9.01
N VAL A 18 -8.03 12.42 9.43
CA VAL A 18 -8.80 12.55 10.69
C VAL A 18 -9.98 11.55 10.75
N ALA A 19 -10.61 11.26 9.61
CA ALA A 19 -11.70 10.28 9.53
C ALA A 19 -11.29 8.85 9.96
N TRP A 20 -9.99 8.56 9.98
CA TRP A 20 -9.45 7.27 10.38
C TRP A 20 -8.72 7.30 11.74
N ASP A 21 -8.71 8.44 12.42
CA ASP A 21 -8.23 8.49 13.80
C ASP A 21 -9.11 7.62 14.69
N ARG A 22 -8.53 7.00 15.69
CA ARG A 22 -9.26 6.17 16.65
C ARG A 22 -8.70 6.33 18.05
N VAL A 23 -9.53 6.04 19.04
CA VAL A 23 -9.07 5.90 20.43
C VAL A 23 -8.63 4.46 20.67
N ASN A 24 -7.42 4.28 21.16
CA ASN A 24 -6.95 2.98 21.59
C ASN A 24 -7.70 2.58 22.87
N LEU A 25 -8.52 1.54 22.78
CA LEU A 25 -9.38 1.11 23.90
C LEU A 25 -8.60 0.63 25.13
N ARG A 26 -7.34 0.21 24.95
CA ARG A 26 -6.50 -0.24 26.06
C ARG A 26 -5.83 0.92 26.79
N THR A 27 -5.42 1.95 26.09
CA THR A 27 -4.65 3.08 26.64
C THR A 27 -5.47 4.35 26.83
N GLY A 28 -6.63 4.45 26.18
CA GLY A 28 -7.45 5.67 26.11
C GLY A 28 -6.85 6.79 25.26
N LEU A 29 -5.70 6.56 24.62
CA LEU A 29 -5.02 7.58 23.82
C LEU A 29 -5.53 7.62 22.38
N LEU A 30 -5.50 8.83 21.81
CA LEU A 30 -5.79 9.01 20.38
C LEU A 30 -4.65 8.44 19.54
N GLU A 31 -4.99 7.55 18.62
CA GLU A 31 -4.10 7.06 17.55
C GLU A 31 -4.43 7.79 16.25
N GLU A 32 -3.57 8.73 15.88
CA GLU A 32 -3.71 9.43 14.61
C GLU A 32 -3.46 8.49 13.43
N ALA A 33 -4.29 8.57 12.41
CA ALA A 33 -4.09 7.87 11.16
C ALA A 33 -3.20 8.72 10.24
N ARG A 34 -1.94 8.31 10.10
CA ARG A 34 -0.99 8.92 9.16
C ARG A 34 -0.68 7.92 8.05
N LEU A 35 -0.96 8.31 6.82
CA LEU A 35 -0.70 7.51 5.64
C LEU A 35 0.60 8.00 4.99
N ASP A 36 1.40 7.07 4.49
CA ASP A 36 2.73 7.38 3.97
C ASP A 36 2.70 8.35 2.80
N VAL A 37 1.70 8.20 1.93
CA VAL A 37 1.51 9.09 0.78
C VAL A 37 0.02 9.36 0.57
N ALA A 38 -0.32 10.62 0.31
CA ALA A 38 -1.62 11.02 -0.20
C ALA A 38 -1.47 11.67 -1.57
N THR A 39 -2.30 11.30 -2.50
CA THR A 39 -2.34 11.83 -3.87
C THR A 39 -3.78 11.92 -4.38
N ARG A 40 -3.94 12.36 -5.62
CA ARG A 40 -5.23 12.37 -6.32
C ARG A 40 -5.10 11.68 -7.65
N ASP A 41 -6.12 10.94 -8.00
CA ASP A 41 -6.29 10.44 -9.36
C ASP A 41 -6.46 11.62 -10.33
N ALA A 42 -5.62 11.70 -11.36
CA ALA A 42 -5.62 12.81 -12.31
C ALA A 42 -6.90 12.87 -13.14
N ALA A 43 -7.52 11.74 -13.45
CA ALA A 43 -8.73 11.68 -14.27
C ALA A 43 -9.99 11.99 -13.47
N THR A 44 -10.10 11.48 -12.24
CA THR A 44 -11.31 11.56 -11.42
C THR A 44 -11.24 12.60 -10.29
N GLY A 45 -10.05 13.08 -9.94
CA GLY A 45 -9.80 13.95 -8.78
C GLY A 45 -9.94 13.22 -7.42
N ARG A 46 -10.19 11.91 -7.43
CA ARG A 46 -10.38 11.09 -6.23
C ARG A 46 -9.13 11.06 -5.38
N LYS A 47 -9.27 11.20 -4.07
CA LYS A 47 -8.15 11.05 -3.14
C LYS A 47 -7.72 9.60 -3.06
N ILE A 48 -6.40 9.38 -3.17
CA ILE A 48 -5.76 8.08 -3.01
C ILE A 48 -4.79 8.19 -1.84
N PHE A 49 -4.92 7.28 -0.88
CA PHE A 49 -4.03 7.17 0.27
C PHE A 49 -3.24 5.88 0.16
N ILE A 50 -1.92 5.99 0.18
CA ILE A 50 -1.02 4.85 0.08
C ILE A 50 -0.39 4.62 1.45
N ASP A 51 -0.43 3.39 1.91
CA ASP A 51 0.17 2.96 3.17
C ASP A 51 1.04 1.72 2.94
N ALA A 52 2.36 1.92 3.02
CA ALA A 52 3.34 0.88 2.75
C ALA A 52 3.60 0.01 3.99
N ASN A 53 3.88 -1.26 3.78
CA ASN A 53 4.25 -2.18 4.84
C ASN A 53 5.08 -3.35 4.32
N VAL A 54 6.04 -3.77 5.15
CA VAL A 54 6.72 -5.05 4.98
C VAL A 54 6.29 -6.00 6.09
N THR A 55 5.88 -7.19 5.73
CA THR A 55 5.41 -8.22 6.66
C THR A 55 6.16 -9.53 6.45
N CYS A 56 6.15 -10.40 7.45
CA CYS A 56 6.69 -11.74 7.31
C CYS A 56 5.75 -12.81 7.87
N ALA A 57 5.90 -14.04 7.41
CA ALA A 57 5.08 -15.16 7.84
C ALA A 57 5.23 -15.46 9.34
N HIS A 58 6.40 -15.15 9.90
CA HIS A 58 6.72 -15.40 11.30
C HIS A 58 6.25 -14.30 12.28
N SER A 59 5.62 -13.23 11.80
CA SER A 59 5.05 -12.20 12.66
C SER A 59 3.70 -12.64 13.26
N GLY A 60 3.46 -12.29 14.52
CA GLY A 60 2.23 -12.61 15.22
C GLY A 60 2.29 -13.89 16.08
N TYR A 61 1.12 -14.37 16.53
CA TYR A 61 1.06 -15.56 17.36
C TYR A 61 1.10 -16.88 16.57
N ALA A 62 1.56 -17.96 17.19
CA ALA A 62 1.89 -19.23 16.56
C ALA A 62 0.86 -19.81 15.57
N PRO A 63 -0.46 -19.86 15.86
CA PRO A 63 -1.43 -20.37 14.90
C PRO A 63 -1.48 -19.60 13.58
N ARG A 64 -1.32 -18.27 13.61
CA ARG A 64 -1.23 -17.45 12.41
C ARG A 64 0.07 -17.67 11.65
N GLN A 65 1.18 -17.82 12.35
CA GLN A 65 2.47 -18.12 11.76
C GLN A 65 2.41 -19.44 10.96
N GLN A 66 1.84 -20.48 11.54
CA GLN A 66 1.70 -21.77 10.88
C GLN A 66 0.82 -21.69 9.63
N ALA A 67 -0.31 -21.02 9.70
CA ALA A 67 -1.20 -20.81 8.55
C ALA A 67 -0.53 -20.02 7.41
N ARG A 68 0.27 -19.00 7.75
CA ARG A 68 1.01 -18.20 6.77
C ARG A 68 2.19 -18.94 6.15
N ALA A 69 2.89 -19.76 6.94
CA ALA A 69 4.05 -20.50 6.46
C ALA A 69 3.68 -21.56 5.42
N GLY A 70 2.45 -22.08 5.47
CA GLY A 70 1.95 -23.09 4.53
C GLY A 70 1.42 -22.54 3.21
N LYS A 71 1.35 -21.23 3.02
CA LYS A 71 0.76 -20.63 1.83
C LYS A 71 1.49 -19.37 1.40
N ASP A 72 1.98 -19.38 0.18
CA ASP A 72 2.61 -18.24 -0.48
C ASP A 72 1.69 -17.01 -0.52
N GLY A 73 2.21 -15.85 -0.11
CA GLY A 73 1.49 -14.58 -0.10
C GLY A 73 0.47 -14.43 1.03
N ALA A 74 0.31 -15.42 1.92
CA ALA A 74 -0.67 -15.35 2.99
C ALA A 74 -0.39 -14.22 3.99
N ALA A 75 0.88 -13.97 4.31
CA ALA A 75 1.26 -12.89 5.21
C ALA A 75 0.93 -11.51 4.61
N ALA A 76 1.21 -11.33 3.32
CA ALA A 76 0.86 -10.10 2.61
C ALA A 76 -0.65 -9.90 2.54
N ALA A 77 -1.42 -10.94 2.23
CA ALA A 77 -2.88 -10.88 2.19
C ALA A 77 -3.49 -10.54 3.55
N ASP A 78 -2.95 -11.09 4.64
CA ASP A 78 -3.38 -10.75 6.00
C ASP A 78 -3.08 -9.29 6.36
N ALA A 79 -1.91 -8.79 5.98
CA ALA A 79 -1.53 -7.40 6.21
C ALA A 79 -2.42 -6.42 5.43
N VAL A 80 -2.75 -6.73 4.18
CA VAL A 80 -3.72 -5.97 3.37
C VAL A 80 -5.08 -5.93 4.06
N ARG A 81 -5.58 -7.08 4.51
CA ARG A 81 -6.85 -7.18 5.24
C ARG A 81 -6.85 -6.31 6.51
N GLY A 82 -5.77 -6.38 7.29
CA GLY A 82 -5.60 -5.56 8.49
C GLY A 82 -5.63 -4.05 8.19
N LYS A 83 -4.96 -3.61 7.11
CA LYS A 83 -5.00 -2.21 6.70
C LYS A 83 -6.41 -1.77 6.27
N ARG A 84 -7.14 -2.59 5.51
CA ARG A 84 -8.51 -2.27 5.10
C ARG A 84 -9.48 -2.21 6.27
N LEU A 85 -9.31 -3.05 7.28
CA LEU A 85 -10.07 -2.96 8.54
C LEU A 85 -9.72 -1.71 9.34
N ARG A 86 -8.43 -1.34 9.36
CA ARG A 86 -7.96 -0.15 10.08
C ARG A 86 -8.43 1.14 9.42
N TYR A 87 -8.50 1.17 8.09
CA TYR A 87 -8.82 2.32 7.27
C TYR A 87 -10.00 2.01 6.34
N PRO A 88 -11.23 1.95 6.88
CA PRO A 88 -12.42 1.66 6.06
C PRO A 88 -12.68 2.77 5.05
N PRO A 89 -13.41 2.49 3.95
CA PRO A 89 -13.72 3.50 2.93
C PRO A 89 -14.41 4.72 3.53
N SER A 90 -13.72 5.86 3.54
CA SER A 90 -14.27 7.15 3.98
C SER A 90 -13.47 8.29 3.36
N GLY A 91 -14.05 8.97 2.39
CA GLY A 91 -13.45 10.16 1.78
C GLY A 91 -12.24 9.94 0.89
N GLY A 92 -11.90 8.70 0.52
CA GLY A 92 -10.79 8.37 -0.36
C GLY A 92 -10.60 6.87 -0.56
N GLU A 93 -9.69 6.52 -1.44
CA GLU A 93 -9.28 5.14 -1.72
C GLU A 93 -7.99 4.81 -0.96
N LEU A 94 -8.00 3.73 -0.20
CA LEU A 94 -6.79 3.17 0.38
C LEU A 94 -6.13 2.22 -0.62
N VAL A 95 -4.85 2.43 -0.87
CA VAL A 95 -3.99 1.50 -1.60
C VAL A 95 -2.93 0.95 -0.65
N PRO A 96 -3.09 -0.29 -0.16
CA PRO A 96 -2.07 -0.92 0.66
C PRO A 96 -0.91 -1.40 -0.24
N LEU A 97 0.28 -0.82 -0.06
CA LEU A 97 1.51 -1.31 -0.66
C LEU A 97 2.17 -2.29 0.30
N VAL A 98 1.89 -3.57 0.16
CA VAL A 98 2.38 -4.60 1.07
C VAL A 98 3.34 -5.53 0.36
N PHE A 99 4.47 -5.79 1.02
CA PHE A 99 5.48 -6.76 0.59
C PHE A 99 5.75 -7.75 1.73
N GLU A 100 6.02 -8.98 1.38
CA GLU A 100 6.64 -9.93 2.31
C GLU A 100 8.13 -9.63 2.46
N ALA A 101 8.73 -10.04 3.57
CA ALA A 101 10.15 -9.79 3.86
C ALA A 101 11.11 -10.36 2.79
N GLY A 102 10.66 -11.35 2.00
CA GLY A 102 11.38 -11.87 0.83
C GLY A 102 11.19 -11.06 -0.46
N GLY A 103 10.52 -9.91 -0.40
CA GLY A 103 10.27 -9.03 -1.56
C GLY A 103 9.02 -9.37 -2.37
N ARG A 104 8.23 -10.39 -1.98
CA ARG A 104 6.98 -10.72 -2.68
C ARG A 104 5.91 -9.66 -2.44
N PRO A 105 5.37 -9.02 -3.49
CA PRO A 105 4.29 -8.06 -3.35
C PRO A 105 2.93 -8.76 -3.13
N ALA A 106 2.03 -8.11 -2.39
CA ALA A 106 0.62 -8.49 -2.37
C ALA A 106 -0.05 -8.29 -3.75
N GLU A 107 -1.15 -8.99 -3.98
CA GLU A 107 -1.88 -8.86 -5.26
C GLU A 107 -2.36 -7.44 -5.54
N GLU A 108 -2.85 -6.73 -4.52
CA GLU A 108 -3.23 -5.32 -4.64
C GLU A 108 -2.06 -4.40 -4.97
N THR A 109 -0.87 -4.69 -4.44
CA THR A 109 0.35 -3.97 -4.78
C THR A 109 0.69 -4.16 -6.26
N VAL A 110 0.61 -5.39 -6.76
CA VAL A 110 0.82 -5.71 -8.18
C VAL A 110 -0.21 -5.00 -9.06
N ALA A 111 -1.48 -5.07 -8.69
CA ALA A 111 -2.56 -4.42 -9.44
C ALA A 111 -2.38 -2.89 -9.51
N PHE A 112 -2.00 -2.28 -8.38
CA PHE A 112 -1.74 -0.84 -8.32
C PHE A 112 -0.57 -0.43 -9.23
N VAL A 113 0.57 -1.14 -9.17
CA VAL A 113 1.72 -0.85 -10.02
C VAL A 113 1.38 -1.04 -11.50
N ARG A 114 0.62 -2.08 -11.83
CA ARG A 114 0.15 -2.32 -13.22
C ARG A 114 -0.84 -1.27 -13.72
N SER A 115 -1.50 -0.56 -12.82
CA SER A 115 -2.41 0.54 -13.20
C SER A 115 -1.67 1.82 -13.61
N TRP A 116 -0.36 1.91 -13.38
CA TRP A 116 0.41 3.08 -13.74
C TRP A 116 0.58 3.19 -15.25
N GLY A 117 0.44 4.41 -15.76
CA GLY A 117 0.65 4.69 -17.17
C GLY A 117 -0.38 4.00 -18.08
N LEU A 118 -1.63 3.80 -17.63
CA LEU A 118 -2.69 3.26 -18.48
C LEU A 118 -3.00 4.13 -19.69
N ASP A 119 -2.65 5.40 -19.63
CA ASP A 119 -2.75 6.39 -20.70
C ASP A 119 -1.52 6.42 -21.63
N LEU A 120 -0.47 5.68 -21.30
CA LEU A 120 0.73 5.53 -22.11
C LEU A 120 0.57 4.38 -23.11
N ASP A 121 1.36 4.39 -24.18
CA ASP A 121 1.44 3.22 -25.06
C ASP A 121 2.07 2.00 -24.37
N ASP A 122 1.93 0.81 -24.93
CA ASP A 122 2.36 -0.44 -24.32
C ASP A 122 3.87 -0.50 -24.05
N ALA A 123 4.69 0.12 -24.87
CA ALA A 123 6.15 0.13 -24.71
C ALA A 123 6.56 1.05 -23.56
N GLU A 124 6.06 2.27 -23.53
CA GLU A 124 6.30 3.25 -22.47
C GLU A 124 5.78 2.74 -21.12
N ARG A 125 4.57 2.16 -21.12
CA ARG A 125 3.97 1.56 -19.92
C ARG A 125 4.81 0.41 -19.36
N SER A 126 5.30 -0.47 -20.23
CA SER A 126 6.18 -1.58 -19.82
C SER A 126 7.48 -1.08 -19.21
N GLU A 127 8.02 0.01 -19.71
CA GLU A 127 9.22 0.65 -19.16
C GLU A 127 8.96 1.25 -17.77
N VAL A 128 7.86 1.97 -17.60
CA VAL A 128 7.44 2.55 -16.30
C VAL A 128 7.26 1.45 -15.25
N ILE A 129 6.56 0.38 -15.59
CA ILE A 129 6.33 -0.75 -14.67
C ILE A 129 7.65 -1.45 -14.30
N ARG A 130 8.52 -1.70 -15.28
CA ARG A 130 9.84 -2.31 -15.04
C ARG A 130 10.71 -1.44 -14.15
N PHE A 131 10.73 -0.13 -14.38
CA PHE A 131 11.45 0.81 -13.55
C PHE A 131 10.90 0.82 -12.11
N ALA A 132 9.59 0.81 -11.92
CA ALA A 132 8.97 0.75 -10.60
C ALA A 132 9.39 -0.51 -9.83
N TRP A 133 9.33 -1.67 -10.46
CA TRP A 133 9.77 -2.92 -9.82
C TRP A 133 11.27 -2.93 -9.49
N HIS A 134 12.10 -2.35 -10.35
CA HIS A 134 13.51 -2.19 -10.06
C HIS A 134 13.77 -1.30 -8.85
N GLN A 135 13.04 -0.18 -8.71
CA GLN A 135 13.15 0.68 -7.54
C GLN A 135 12.71 -0.05 -6.25
N TYR A 136 11.62 -0.81 -6.29
CA TYR A 136 11.16 -1.57 -5.13
C TYR A 136 12.14 -2.69 -4.74
N SER A 137 12.71 -3.42 -5.69
CA SER A 137 13.68 -4.47 -5.39
C SER A 137 14.98 -3.98 -4.78
N ASN A 138 15.35 -2.71 -4.98
CA ASN A 138 16.52 -2.10 -4.33
C ASN A 138 16.26 -1.64 -2.89
N VAL A 139 15.00 -1.64 -2.43
CA VAL A 139 14.61 -1.28 -1.05
C VAL A 139 14.56 -2.52 -0.14
N PHE A 140 14.39 -3.68 -0.72
CA PHE A 140 14.27 -4.97 -0.03
C PHE A 140 15.44 -5.90 -0.36
#